data_993175eed6f1637295a9c90148f7029c
#
_entry.id   993175eed6f1637295a9c90148f7029c
#
_cell.length_a   1.000
_cell.length_b   1.000
_cell.length_c   1.000
_cell.angle_alpha   90.00
_cell.angle_beta   90.00
_cell.angle_gamma   90.00
#
_symmetry.space_group_name_H-M   'P 1'
#
loop_
_entity.id
_entity.type
_entity.pdbx_description
1 polymer ?
#
loop_
_entity_poly.entity_id
_entity_poly.type
_entity_poly.pdbx_seq_one_letter_code
_entity_poly.pdbx_strand_id
1 'polypeptide(L)'
;MSLLVRYTLKSADDHDAQIKAMEALVSGLKEAGIAGLNYSCFSTDDPTRFIGVLEFSDEGAKDAFLASDAFAAYRDTVGPTFANPPQTTDISGIASTRD
;
A
#
# COMPACT_ATOMS: atom_id res chain seq x y z
N MET A 1 -2.62 15.09 1.05
CA MET A 1 -2.25 14.18 2.16
C MET A 1 -1.64 12.94 1.59
N SER A 2 -0.44 12.61 2.03
CA SER A 2 0.28 11.46 1.49
C SER A 2 0.96 10.67 2.61
N LEU A 3 1.00 9.34 2.45
CA LEU A 3 1.65 8.44 3.39
C LEU A 3 2.65 7.57 2.66
N LEU A 4 3.84 7.45 3.24
CA LEU A 4 4.80 6.42 2.84
C LEU A 4 4.64 5.25 3.80
N VAL A 5 4.43 4.06 3.26
CA VAL A 5 4.25 2.85 4.06
C VAL A 5 5.40 1.89 3.77
N ARG A 6 6.04 1.43 4.83
CA ARG A 6 7.12 0.44 4.73
C ARG A 6 6.63 -0.90 5.23
N TYR A 7 6.83 -1.94 4.41
CA TYR A 7 6.46 -3.31 4.74
C TYR A 7 7.73 -4.15 4.82
N THR A 8 7.85 -4.96 5.87
CA THR A 8 8.97 -5.90 6.04
C THR A 8 8.41 -7.30 6.25
N LEU A 9 8.82 -8.24 5.39
CA LEU A 9 8.40 -9.64 5.49
C LEU A 9 9.33 -10.40 6.43
N LYS A 10 8.81 -11.47 7.02
CA LYS A 10 9.59 -12.40 7.84
C LYS A 10 10.57 -13.20 7.01
N SER A 11 10.23 -13.48 5.75
CA SER A 11 11.01 -14.34 4.87
C SER A 11 10.93 -13.88 3.43
N ALA A 12 12.04 -14.01 2.70
CA ALA A 12 12.07 -13.75 1.26
C ALA A 12 11.23 -14.78 0.48
N ASP A 13 10.88 -15.90 1.09
CA ASP A 13 10.02 -16.91 0.47
C ASP A 13 8.62 -16.36 0.18
N ASP A 14 8.18 -15.32 0.92
CA ASP A 14 6.88 -14.70 0.73
C ASP A 14 6.89 -13.54 -0.28
N HIS A 15 8.02 -13.29 -0.94
CA HIS A 15 8.18 -12.16 -1.86
C HIS A 15 7.14 -12.17 -2.99
N ASP A 16 7.00 -13.29 -3.68
CA ASP A 16 6.06 -13.39 -4.81
C ASP A 16 4.61 -13.29 -4.36
N ALA A 17 4.29 -13.86 -3.20
CA ALA A 17 2.95 -13.76 -2.63
C ALA A 17 2.62 -12.31 -2.28
N GLN A 18 3.60 -11.56 -1.78
CA GLN A 18 3.42 -10.14 -1.47
C GLN A 18 3.14 -9.32 -2.73
N ILE A 19 3.88 -9.57 -3.81
CA ILE A 19 3.65 -8.89 -5.09
C ILE A 19 2.22 -9.15 -5.59
N LYS A 20 1.78 -10.40 -5.57
CA LYS A 20 0.43 -10.76 -6.00
C LYS A 20 -0.64 -10.10 -5.13
N ALA A 21 -0.41 -10.03 -3.83
CA ALA A 21 -1.34 -9.39 -2.91
C ALA A 21 -1.45 -7.88 -3.17
N MET A 22 -0.32 -7.22 -3.44
CA MET A 22 -0.32 -5.80 -3.78
C MET A 22 -1.03 -5.54 -5.11
N GLU A 23 -0.81 -6.39 -6.11
CA GLU A 23 -1.52 -6.28 -7.39
C GLU A 23 -3.03 -6.45 -7.21
N ALA A 24 -3.45 -7.42 -6.40
CA ALA A 24 -4.85 -7.63 -6.10
C ALA A 24 -5.46 -6.45 -5.35
N LEU A 25 -4.73 -5.87 -4.41
CA LEU A 25 -5.17 -4.68 -3.68
C LEU A 25 -5.41 -3.52 -4.63
N VAL A 26 -4.46 -3.24 -5.51
CA VAL A 26 -4.58 -2.13 -6.48
C VAL A 26 -5.76 -2.38 -7.42
N SER A 27 -5.92 -3.60 -7.94
CA SER A 27 -7.05 -3.93 -8.80
C SER A 27 -8.39 -3.75 -8.10
N GLY A 28 -8.49 -4.21 -6.85
CA GLY A 28 -9.72 -4.06 -6.07
C GLY A 28 -10.05 -2.61 -5.76
N LEU A 29 -9.04 -1.79 -5.49
CA LEU A 29 -9.23 -0.36 -5.25
C LEU A 29 -9.70 0.36 -6.53
N LYS A 30 -9.16 -0.02 -7.69
CA LYS A 30 -9.63 0.53 -8.96
C LYS A 30 -11.09 0.17 -9.22
N GLU A 31 -11.47 -1.08 -8.96
CA GLU A 31 -12.86 -1.52 -9.14
C GLU A 31 -13.80 -0.80 -8.17
N ALA A 32 -13.36 -0.52 -6.96
CA ALA A 32 -14.16 0.22 -5.99
C ALA A 32 -14.39 1.67 -6.39
N GLY A 33 -13.55 2.22 -7.28
CA GLY A 33 -13.72 3.55 -7.82
C GLY A 33 -13.63 4.66 -6.77
N ILE A 34 -12.71 4.52 -5.82
CA ILE A 34 -12.55 5.51 -4.74
C ILE A 34 -11.97 6.80 -5.33
N ALA A 35 -12.76 7.86 -5.33
CA ALA A 35 -12.32 9.16 -5.83
C ALA A 35 -11.27 9.76 -4.90
N GLY A 36 -10.24 10.38 -5.50
CA GLY A 36 -9.21 11.08 -4.73
C GLY A 36 -8.16 10.17 -4.11
N LEU A 37 -8.16 8.89 -4.45
CA LEU A 37 -7.17 7.93 -3.97
C LEU A 37 -6.19 7.56 -5.07
N ASN A 38 -4.91 7.60 -4.75
CA ASN A 38 -3.86 7.05 -5.60
C ASN A 38 -2.94 6.19 -4.73
N TYR A 39 -2.79 4.92 -5.08
CA TYR A 39 -1.92 4.00 -4.34
C TYR A 39 -0.93 3.36 -5.30
N SER A 40 0.35 3.51 -5.00
CA SER A 40 1.45 2.92 -5.77
C SER A 40 2.29 2.03 -4.88
N CYS A 41 2.68 0.88 -5.39
CA CYS A 41 3.48 -0.10 -4.65
C CYS A 41 4.80 -0.32 -5.35
N PHE A 42 5.85 -0.51 -4.58
CA PHE A 42 7.21 -0.69 -5.08
C PHE A 42 7.90 -1.83 -4.34
N SER A 43 8.63 -2.66 -5.08
CA SER A 43 9.62 -3.54 -4.49
C SER A 43 10.92 -2.77 -4.32
N THR A 44 11.83 -3.30 -3.51
CA THR A 44 13.17 -2.71 -3.32
C THR A 44 14.24 -3.74 -3.69
N ASP A 45 15.49 -3.39 -3.55
CA ASP A 45 16.60 -4.32 -3.75
C ASP A 45 16.71 -5.37 -2.64
N ASP A 46 15.98 -5.18 -1.54
CA ASP A 46 15.84 -6.21 -0.49
C ASP A 46 14.54 -6.98 -0.74
N PRO A 47 14.60 -8.30 -0.98
CA PRO A 47 13.40 -9.08 -1.30
C PRO A 47 12.36 -9.15 -0.17
N THR A 48 12.72 -8.74 1.05
CA THR A 48 11.79 -8.72 2.18
C THR A 48 11.17 -7.34 2.41
N ARG A 49 11.57 -6.32 1.67
CA ARG A 49 11.11 -4.95 1.89
C ARG A 49 10.36 -4.39 0.70
N PHE A 50 9.22 -3.78 1.01
CA PHE A 50 8.35 -3.16 0.03
C PHE A 50 7.93 -1.79 0.51
N ILE A 51 7.53 -0.94 -0.43
CA ILE A 51 7.09 0.43 -0.13
C ILE A 51 5.73 0.65 -0.81
N GLY A 52 4.80 1.26 -0.07
CA GLY A 52 3.56 1.78 -0.63
C GLY A 52 3.53 3.29 -0.49
N VAL A 53 3.01 3.97 -1.48
CA VAL A 53 2.76 5.41 -1.43
C VAL A 53 1.28 5.63 -1.64
N LEU A 54 0.62 6.20 -0.62
CA LEU A 54 -0.81 6.50 -0.63
C LEU A 54 -1.00 8.00 -0.69
N GLU A 55 -1.77 8.43 -1.67
CA GLU A 55 -2.13 9.84 -1.82
C GLU A 55 -3.63 10.00 -1.71
N PHE A 56 -4.09 10.88 -0.85
CA PHE A 56 -5.51 11.14 -0.62
C PHE A 56 -5.81 12.61 -0.88
N SER A 57 -6.89 12.89 -1.59
CA SER A 57 -7.35 14.26 -1.78
C SER A 57 -7.99 14.83 -0.51
N ASP A 58 -8.59 13.97 0.34
CA ASP A 58 -9.25 14.36 1.57
C ASP A 58 -9.41 13.18 2.53
N GLU A 59 -9.94 13.44 3.72
CA GLU A 59 -10.18 12.39 4.73
C GLU A 59 -11.19 11.35 4.27
N GLY A 60 -12.17 11.76 3.45
CA GLY A 60 -13.16 10.81 2.92
C GLY A 60 -12.54 9.73 2.07
N ALA A 61 -11.54 10.07 1.24
CA ALA A 61 -10.81 9.10 0.44
C ALA A 61 -10.02 8.13 1.32
N LYS A 62 -9.39 8.64 2.37
CA LYS A 62 -8.66 7.82 3.34
C LYS A 62 -9.59 6.84 4.05
N ASP A 63 -10.74 7.33 4.53
CA ASP A 63 -11.72 6.49 5.22
C ASP A 63 -12.26 5.40 4.30
N ALA A 64 -12.55 5.74 3.04
CA ALA A 64 -13.02 4.79 2.05
C ALA A 64 -11.98 3.69 1.78
N PHE A 65 -10.70 4.07 1.70
CA PHE A 65 -9.61 3.10 1.55
C PHE A 65 -9.56 2.13 2.73
N LEU A 66 -9.57 2.67 3.96
CA LEU A 66 -9.47 1.85 5.17
C LEU A 66 -10.68 0.93 5.36
N ALA A 67 -11.84 1.32 4.86
CA ALA A 67 -13.07 0.53 4.94
C ALA A 67 -13.26 -0.43 3.76
N SER A 68 -12.39 -0.39 2.75
CA SER A 68 -12.57 -1.18 1.53
C SER A 68 -12.39 -2.68 1.78
N ASP A 69 -13.15 -3.49 1.04
CA ASP A 69 -13.00 -4.95 1.07
C ASP A 69 -11.63 -5.37 0.55
N ALA A 70 -11.09 -4.63 -0.43
CA ALA A 70 -9.77 -4.91 -1.00
C ALA A 70 -8.68 -4.79 0.07
N PHE A 71 -8.75 -3.76 0.91
CA PHE A 71 -7.77 -3.56 1.99
C PHE A 71 -7.91 -4.62 3.07
N ALA A 72 -9.15 -4.99 3.43
CA ALA A 72 -9.40 -6.04 4.42
C ALA A 72 -8.84 -7.38 3.93
N ALA A 73 -9.08 -7.74 2.67
CA ALA A 73 -8.55 -8.97 2.07
C ALA A 73 -7.02 -8.97 2.06
N TYR A 74 -6.42 -7.82 1.74
CA TYR A 74 -4.96 -7.66 1.74
C TYR A 74 -4.38 -7.92 3.13
N ARG A 75 -4.95 -7.30 4.17
CA ARG A 75 -4.49 -7.50 5.55
C ARG A 75 -4.60 -8.95 5.98
N ASP A 76 -5.71 -9.62 5.64
CA ASP A 76 -5.94 -11.00 6.03
C ASP A 76 -4.96 -11.95 5.33
N THR A 77 -4.62 -11.65 4.08
CA THR A 77 -3.73 -12.50 3.28
C THR A 77 -2.27 -12.35 3.70
N VAL A 78 -1.78 -11.14 3.88
CA VAL A 78 -0.33 -10.90 4.07
C VAL A 78 0.05 -10.48 5.48
N GLY A 79 -0.90 -10.07 6.32
CA GLY A 79 -0.60 -9.67 7.68
C GLY A 79 0.28 -10.66 8.43
N PRO A 80 -0.02 -11.99 8.38
CA PRO A 80 0.81 -12.98 9.06
C PRO A 80 2.24 -13.10 8.53
N THR A 81 2.52 -12.62 7.32
CA THR A 81 3.85 -12.70 6.71
C THR A 81 4.77 -11.53 7.10
N PHE A 82 4.23 -10.50 7.75
CA PHE A 82 5.01 -9.33 8.13
C PHE A 82 5.83 -9.59 9.40
N ALA A 83 7.09 -9.16 9.38
CA ALA A 83 7.97 -9.25 10.53
C ALA A 83 7.52 -8.32 11.66
N ASN A 84 6.94 -7.18 11.29
CA ASN A 84 6.38 -6.17 12.19
C ASN A 84 5.24 -5.46 11.48
N PRO A 85 4.38 -4.73 12.23
CA PRO A 85 3.31 -3.97 11.59
C PRO A 85 3.88 -2.98 10.56
N PRO A 86 3.15 -2.71 9.47
CA PRO A 86 3.59 -1.71 8.49
C PRO A 86 3.86 -0.37 9.16
N GLN A 87 4.96 0.26 8.79
CA GLN A 87 5.35 1.56 9.34
C GLN A 87 4.93 2.66 8.39
N THR A 88 4.23 3.66 8.91
CA THR A 88 3.73 4.77 8.10
C THR A 88 4.47 6.06 8.46
N THR A 89 4.72 6.88 7.44
CA THR A 89 5.33 8.20 7.60
C THR A 89 4.52 9.19 6.78
N ASP A 90 4.08 10.28 7.40
CA ASP A 90 3.43 11.37 6.67
C ASP A 90 4.48 12.06 5.81
N ILE A 91 4.16 12.24 4.53
CA ILE A 91 5.04 12.90 3.58
C ILE A 91 4.30 14.03 2.90
N SER A 92 5.03 15.05 2.47
CA SER A 92 4.48 16.18 1.72
C SER A 92 5.35 16.43 0.51
N GLY A 93 4.72 16.61 -0.64
CA GLY A 93 5.46 16.92 -1.87
C GLY A 93 6.09 18.30 -1.78
N ILE A 94 7.38 18.38 -2.14
CA ILE A 94 8.09 19.67 -2.23
C ILE A 94 8.21 20.07 -3.69
N ALA A 95 8.62 19.15 -4.55
CA ALA A 95 8.85 19.40 -5.96
C ALA A 95 8.81 18.07 -6.71
N SER A 96 8.48 18.13 -8.00
CA SER A 96 8.47 16.97 -8.88
C SER A 96 8.70 17.43 -10.31
N THR A 97 9.32 16.56 -11.11
CA THR A 97 9.40 16.77 -12.56
C THR A 97 8.12 16.32 -13.27
N ARG A 98 7.19 15.70 -12.54
CA ARG A 98 5.86 15.40 -13.09
C ARG A 98 5.03 16.66 -13.20
N ASP A 99 4.18 16.69 -14.16
CA ASP A 99 3.24 17.80 -14.35
C ASP A 99 2.19 17.88 -13.25
#